data_b7c72e1932b8e2851e820987a9b688f3
#
_entry.id   b7c72e1932b8e2851e820987a9b688f3
#
_cell.length_a   1.000
_cell.length_b   1.000
_cell.length_c   1.000
_cell.angle_alpha   90.00
_cell.angle_beta   90.00
_cell.angle_gamma   90.00
#
_symmetry.space_group_name_H-M   'P 1'
#
loop_
_entity.id
_entity.type
_entity.pdbx_description
1 polymer ?
#
loop_
_entity_poly.entity_id
_entity_poly.type
_entity_poly.pdbx_seq_one_letter_code
_entity_poly.pdbx_strand_id
1 'polypeptide(L)'
;MNGIMIVLTLLSGVALFLYGMSLMGDGLKRVAGNQLELVLYKLTNTPIKGVLLGTIVTAIIQSSSATTVMVVGFVNSGMMKVAQAIGIIMGANIGTSVTGWILCLSYIDGSSGIAQLLSTATISAVVAIIGIIFKMFVKKANYKNVGDIMLGFAILMVGMQTMSGAVSPLNCLLYTSPSPRDGL
;
A
#
# COMPACT_ATOMS: atom_id res chain seq x y z
N MET A 1 -16.69 -11.20 24.07
CA MET A 1 -16.33 -9.83 23.63
C MET A 1 -17.60 -9.19 23.09
N ASN A 2 -18.01 -8.03 23.57
CA ASN A 2 -19.28 -7.40 23.14
C ASN A 2 -19.17 -7.01 21.66
N GLY A 3 -20.21 -7.23 20.85
CA GLY A 3 -20.22 -6.91 19.42
C GLY A 3 -19.79 -5.48 19.10
N ILE A 4 -20.11 -4.53 20.01
CA ILE A 4 -19.66 -3.13 19.93
C ILE A 4 -18.13 -3.01 19.96
N MET A 5 -17.45 -3.80 20.81
CA MET A 5 -15.98 -3.79 20.89
C MET A 5 -15.33 -4.29 19.58
N ILE A 6 -15.90 -5.31 18.97
CA ILE A 6 -15.42 -5.83 17.67
C ILE A 6 -15.53 -4.75 16.60
N VAL A 7 -16.68 -4.09 16.51
CA VAL A 7 -16.92 -3.01 15.54
C VAL A 7 -15.96 -1.83 15.78
N LEU A 8 -15.77 -1.41 17.02
CA LEU A 8 -14.84 -0.32 17.36
C LEU A 8 -13.40 -0.67 17.01
N THR A 9 -12.97 -1.89 17.33
CA THR A 9 -11.61 -2.37 17.00
C THR A 9 -11.40 -2.45 15.49
N LEU A 10 -12.40 -2.94 14.75
CA LEU A 10 -12.36 -2.98 13.29
C LEU A 10 -12.25 -1.55 12.70
N LEU A 11 -13.09 -0.64 13.15
CA LEU A 11 -13.08 0.75 12.68
C LEU A 11 -11.76 1.46 13.02
N SER A 12 -11.19 1.21 14.19
CA SER A 12 -9.87 1.76 14.55
C SER A 12 -8.77 1.20 13.66
N GLY A 13 -8.80 -0.10 13.33
CA GLY A 13 -7.87 -0.72 12.39
C GLY A 13 -7.98 -0.14 10.98
N VAL A 14 -9.21 0.07 10.48
CA VAL A 14 -9.45 0.73 9.19
C VAL A 14 -8.92 2.17 9.20
N ALA A 15 -9.18 2.93 10.26
CA ALA A 15 -8.67 4.30 10.38
C ALA A 15 -7.14 4.36 10.34
N LEU A 16 -6.46 3.48 11.10
CA LEU A 16 -5.00 3.37 11.09
C LEU A 16 -4.48 2.96 9.70
N PHE A 17 -5.12 1.99 9.07
CA PHE A 17 -4.75 1.53 7.73
C PHE A 17 -4.83 2.65 6.70
N LEU A 18 -5.95 3.37 6.65
CA LEU A 18 -6.16 4.49 5.73
C LEU A 18 -5.17 5.63 6.00
N TYR A 19 -4.94 5.95 7.28
CA TYR A 19 -3.97 6.99 7.65
C TYR A 19 -2.53 6.59 7.27
N GLY A 20 -2.12 5.35 7.53
CA GLY A 20 -0.81 4.83 7.14
C GLY A 20 -0.61 4.86 5.62
N MET A 21 -1.64 4.44 4.85
CA MET A 21 -1.63 4.50 3.39
C MET A 21 -1.50 5.94 2.87
N SER A 22 -2.24 6.89 3.45
CA SER A 22 -2.16 8.31 3.08
C SER A 22 -0.76 8.88 3.38
N LEU A 23 -0.24 8.64 4.57
CA LEU A 23 1.09 9.12 4.99
C LEU A 23 2.21 8.57 4.11
N MET A 24 2.17 7.26 3.82
CA MET A 24 3.11 6.60 2.92
C MET A 24 3.01 7.16 1.49
N GLY A 25 1.79 7.29 0.96
CA GLY A 25 1.55 7.81 -0.38
C GLY A 25 2.02 9.26 -0.55
N ASP A 26 1.75 10.12 0.43
CA ASP A 26 2.20 11.50 0.40
C ASP A 26 3.72 11.63 0.52
N GLY A 27 4.36 10.80 1.35
CA GLY A 27 5.81 10.70 1.43
C GLY A 27 6.44 10.29 0.09
N LEU A 28 5.87 9.26 -0.56
CA LEU A 28 6.30 8.79 -1.88
C LEU A 28 6.15 9.86 -2.95
N LYS A 29 5.00 10.55 -3.01
CA LYS A 29 4.78 11.66 -3.95
C LYS A 29 5.81 12.78 -3.78
N ARG A 30 6.15 13.13 -2.53
CA ARG A 30 7.16 14.17 -2.24
C ARG A 30 8.57 13.75 -2.63
N VAL A 31 8.94 12.46 -2.42
CA VAL A 31 10.26 11.93 -2.82
C VAL A 31 10.36 11.80 -4.34
N ALA A 32 9.31 11.29 -4.97
CA ALA A 32 9.27 11.10 -6.43
C ALA A 32 9.20 12.43 -7.19
N GLY A 33 8.52 13.44 -6.63
CA GLY A 33 8.47 14.80 -7.13
C GLY A 33 8.16 14.93 -8.62
N ASN A 34 8.66 15.98 -9.24
CA ASN A 34 8.49 16.27 -10.67
C ASN A 34 9.20 15.26 -11.61
N GLN A 35 10.02 14.37 -11.05
CA GLN A 35 10.72 13.32 -11.83
C GLN A 35 9.73 12.34 -12.45
N LEU A 36 8.63 12.03 -11.77
CA LEU A 36 7.61 11.11 -12.28
C LEU A 36 6.92 11.65 -13.53
N GLU A 37 6.58 12.93 -13.57
CA GLU A 37 5.98 13.55 -14.75
C GLU A 37 6.93 13.52 -15.94
N LEU A 38 8.20 13.82 -15.71
CA LEU A 38 9.23 13.85 -16.75
C LEU A 38 9.52 12.45 -17.31
N VAL A 39 9.49 11.43 -16.45
CA VAL A 39 9.70 10.03 -16.83
C VAL A 39 8.50 9.52 -17.63
N LEU A 40 7.28 9.83 -17.22
CA LEU A 40 6.06 9.50 -17.95
C LEU A 40 6.06 10.07 -19.38
N TYR A 41 6.51 11.31 -19.53
CA TYR A 41 6.55 11.98 -20.84
C TYR A 41 7.62 11.40 -21.77
N LYS A 42 8.82 11.09 -21.26
CA LYS A 42 9.98 10.71 -22.11
C LYS A 42 10.06 9.23 -22.48
N LEU A 43 9.49 8.32 -21.69
CA LEU A 43 9.73 6.87 -21.81
C LEU A 43 8.61 6.07 -22.50
N THR A 44 7.51 6.70 -22.91
CA THR A 44 6.33 6.00 -23.43
C THR A 44 6.29 5.80 -24.94
N ASN A 45 7.42 5.49 -25.56
CA ASN A 45 7.47 5.28 -27.04
C ASN A 45 6.82 3.96 -27.52
N THR A 46 6.59 2.99 -26.63
CA THR A 46 5.94 1.72 -26.94
C THR A 46 4.89 1.36 -25.88
N PRO A 47 3.77 0.68 -26.24
CA PRO A 47 2.72 0.31 -25.29
C PRO A 47 3.25 -0.51 -24.11
N ILE A 48 4.18 -1.43 -24.34
CA ILE A 48 4.78 -2.29 -23.31
C ILE A 48 5.57 -1.44 -22.29
N LYS A 49 6.34 -0.47 -22.75
CA LYS A 49 7.04 0.47 -21.86
C LYS A 49 6.04 1.31 -21.06
N GLY A 50 4.89 1.67 -21.67
CA GLY A 50 3.80 2.33 -21.01
C GLY A 50 3.24 1.48 -19.85
N VAL A 51 3.00 0.18 -20.07
CA VAL A 51 2.53 -0.75 -19.02
C VAL A 51 3.54 -0.83 -17.87
N LEU A 52 4.82 -1.08 -18.17
CA LEU A 52 5.87 -1.16 -17.14
C LEU A 52 5.96 0.14 -16.34
N LEU A 53 5.95 1.27 -17.03
CA LEU A 53 6.02 2.58 -16.43
C LEU A 53 4.80 2.88 -15.56
N GLY A 54 3.58 2.60 -16.03
CA GLY A 54 2.35 2.74 -15.28
C GLY A 54 2.34 1.89 -14.00
N THR A 55 2.87 0.66 -14.10
CA THR A 55 3.02 -0.24 -12.95
C THR A 55 3.96 0.37 -11.90
N ILE A 56 5.14 0.83 -12.30
CA ILE A 56 6.13 1.42 -11.39
C ILE A 56 5.60 2.72 -10.78
N VAL A 57 5.03 3.60 -11.59
CA VAL A 57 4.48 4.88 -11.13
C VAL A 57 3.36 4.66 -10.12
N THR A 58 2.43 3.73 -10.40
CA THR A 58 1.34 3.43 -9.48
C THR A 58 1.83 2.75 -8.21
N ALA A 59 2.81 1.84 -8.30
CA ALA A 59 3.45 1.26 -7.11
C ALA A 59 4.11 2.32 -6.23
N ILE A 60 4.67 3.38 -6.82
CA ILE A 60 5.27 4.52 -6.09
C ILE A 60 4.19 5.46 -5.54
N ILE A 61 3.24 5.90 -6.38
CA ILE A 61 2.19 6.85 -5.97
C ILE A 61 1.16 6.19 -5.04
N GLN A 62 1.02 4.87 -5.08
CA GLN A 62 0.01 4.07 -4.36
C GLN A 62 -1.43 4.49 -4.69
N SER A 63 -1.64 5.03 -5.89
CA SER A 63 -2.95 5.51 -6.36
C SER A 63 -3.07 5.39 -7.87
N SER A 64 -3.78 4.36 -8.33
CA SER A 64 -4.07 4.16 -9.76
C SER A 64 -4.96 5.26 -10.33
N SER A 65 -5.90 5.76 -9.53
CA SER A 65 -6.77 6.87 -9.95
C SER A 65 -5.99 8.17 -10.14
N ALA A 66 -5.05 8.50 -9.25
CA ALA A 66 -4.18 9.67 -9.42
C ALA A 66 -3.30 9.53 -10.68
N THR A 67 -2.73 8.36 -10.91
CA THR A 67 -1.97 8.06 -12.14
C THR A 67 -2.83 8.23 -13.38
N THR A 68 -4.05 7.71 -13.36
CA THR A 68 -5.00 7.81 -14.49
C THR A 68 -5.37 9.27 -14.78
N VAL A 69 -5.73 10.05 -13.76
CA VAL A 69 -6.09 11.48 -13.93
C VAL A 69 -4.90 12.26 -14.50
N MET A 70 -3.68 12.01 -14.01
CA MET A 70 -2.47 12.64 -14.54
C MET A 70 -2.27 12.31 -16.03
N VAL A 71 -2.41 11.06 -16.41
CA VAL A 71 -2.28 10.60 -17.81
C VAL A 71 -3.35 11.19 -18.70
N VAL A 72 -4.62 11.27 -18.24
CA VAL A 72 -5.69 11.95 -18.96
C VAL A 72 -5.37 13.44 -19.14
N GLY A 73 -4.81 14.10 -18.14
CA GLY A 73 -4.32 15.48 -18.24
C GLY A 73 -3.26 15.64 -19.34
N PHE A 74 -2.31 14.72 -19.45
CA PHE A 74 -1.28 14.74 -20.48
C PHE A 74 -1.84 14.51 -21.90
N VAL A 75 -2.84 13.65 -22.04
CA VAL A 75 -3.53 13.46 -23.32
C VAL A 75 -4.29 14.72 -23.72
N ASN A 76 -5.03 15.31 -22.79
CA ASN A 76 -5.81 16.54 -23.04
C ASN A 76 -4.92 17.74 -23.39
N SER A 77 -3.73 17.83 -22.80
CA SER A 77 -2.75 18.89 -23.12
C SER A 77 -1.98 18.63 -24.42
N GLY A 78 -2.25 17.51 -25.13
CA GLY A 78 -1.54 17.13 -26.33
C GLY A 78 -0.11 16.63 -26.12
N MET A 79 0.33 16.46 -24.86
CA MET A 79 1.66 15.99 -24.52
C MET A 79 1.84 14.48 -24.74
N MET A 80 0.75 13.72 -24.78
CA MET A 80 0.76 12.26 -24.91
C MET A 80 -0.34 11.78 -25.87
N LYS A 81 -0.02 10.75 -26.65
CA LYS A 81 -1.01 10.08 -27.53
C LYS A 81 -1.88 9.12 -26.73
N VAL A 82 -3.16 8.97 -27.11
CA VAL A 82 -4.10 8.04 -26.47
C VAL A 82 -3.55 6.61 -26.39
N ALA A 83 -2.90 6.13 -27.44
CA ALA A 83 -2.31 4.78 -27.46
C ALA A 83 -1.24 4.57 -26.37
N GLN A 84 -0.47 5.60 -26.02
CA GLN A 84 0.50 5.56 -24.93
C GLN A 84 -0.19 5.57 -23.57
N ALA A 85 -1.23 6.38 -23.44
CA ALA A 85 -2.04 6.49 -22.24
C ALA A 85 -2.68 5.14 -21.83
N ILE A 86 -3.22 4.40 -22.80
CA ILE A 86 -3.82 3.07 -22.57
C ILE A 86 -2.81 2.14 -21.91
N GLY A 87 -1.58 2.08 -22.40
CA GLY A 87 -0.52 1.26 -21.80
C GLY A 87 -0.26 1.62 -20.33
N ILE A 88 -0.16 2.91 -20.03
CA ILE A 88 0.09 3.39 -18.65
C ILE A 88 -1.10 3.06 -17.73
N ILE A 89 -2.33 3.23 -18.20
CA ILE A 89 -3.55 2.92 -17.41
C ILE A 89 -3.63 1.42 -17.11
N MET A 90 -3.33 0.56 -18.11
CA MET A 90 -3.24 -0.88 -17.87
C MET A 90 -2.15 -1.22 -16.84
N GLY A 91 -0.99 -0.58 -16.94
CA GLY A 91 0.09 -0.72 -15.98
C GLY A 91 -0.29 -0.25 -14.59
N ALA A 92 -1.06 0.84 -14.47
CA ALA A 92 -1.54 1.34 -13.19
C ALA A 92 -2.40 0.31 -12.44
N ASN A 93 -3.24 -0.43 -13.15
CA ASN A 93 -4.02 -1.53 -12.57
C ASN A 93 -3.13 -2.68 -12.08
N ILE A 94 -2.10 -3.03 -12.86
CA ILE A 94 -1.11 -4.05 -12.45
C ILE A 94 -0.34 -3.57 -11.21
N GLY A 95 0.05 -2.29 -11.16
CA GLY A 95 0.77 -1.70 -10.03
C GLY A 95 0.01 -1.80 -8.71
N THR A 96 -1.30 -1.65 -8.74
CA THR A 96 -2.16 -1.86 -7.57
C THR A 96 -2.12 -3.31 -7.10
N SER A 97 -2.16 -4.27 -8.02
CA SER A 97 -2.07 -5.70 -7.69
C SER A 97 -0.71 -6.08 -7.12
N VAL A 98 0.39 -5.52 -7.67
CA VAL A 98 1.75 -5.73 -7.14
C VAL A 98 1.86 -5.27 -5.69
N THR A 99 1.25 -4.13 -5.34
CA THR A 99 1.20 -3.67 -3.94
C THR A 99 0.49 -4.68 -3.05
N GLY A 100 -0.65 -5.21 -3.49
CA GLY A 100 -1.36 -6.27 -2.77
C GLY A 100 -0.50 -7.52 -2.56
N TRP A 101 0.25 -7.94 -3.57
CA TRP A 101 1.19 -9.08 -3.46
C TRP A 101 2.30 -8.83 -2.46
N ILE A 102 2.89 -7.64 -2.45
CA ILE A 102 3.93 -7.26 -1.46
C ILE A 102 3.35 -7.33 -0.04
N LEU A 103 2.13 -6.85 0.15
CA LEU A 103 1.45 -6.93 1.45
C LEU A 103 1.17 -8.39 1.86
N CYS A 104 0.73 -9.24 0.94
CA CYS A 104 0.52 -10.67 1.21
C CYS A 104 1.81 -11.40 1.57
N LEU A 105 2.93 -11.11 0.90
CA LEU A 105 4.24 -11.68 1.22
C LEU A 105 4.72 -11.30 2.63
N SER A 106 4.34 -10.12 3.11
CA SER A 106 4.63 -9.68 4.49
C SER A 106 3.87 -10.48 5.55
N TYR A 107 2.86 -11.26 5.15
CA TYR A 107 2.00 -12.06 6.05
C TYR A 107 2.45 -13.52 6.21
N ILE A 108 3.55 -13.91 5.60
CA ILE A 108 4.07 -15.29 5.70
C ILE A 108 4.78 -15.45 7.05
N ASP A 109 4.06 -15.97 8.04
CA ASP A 109 4.61 -16.36 9.33
C ASP A 109 5.30 -17.73 9.19
N GLY A 110 6.63 -17.71 9.13
CA GLY A 110 7.45 -18.92 9.19
C GLY A 110 7.68 -19.37 10.64
N SER A 111 7.55 -20.68 10.91
CA SER A 111 7.67 -21.29 12.24
C SER A 111 9.10 -21.48 12.76
N SER A 112 10.12 -20.94 12.10
CA SER A 112 11.53 -21.04 12.53
C SER A 112 12.02 -19.73 13.15
N GLY A 113 12.96 -19.79 14.11
CA GLY A 113 13.42 -18.63 14.89
C GLY A 113 13.91 -17.43 14.07
N ILE A 114 14.42 -17.64 12.85
CA ILE A 114 14.76 -16.58 11.89
C ILE A 114 13.48 -15.97 11.30
N ALA A 115 12.44 -16.76 11.09
CA ALA A 115 11.15 -16.30 10.59
C ALA A 115 10.38 -15.43 11.61
N GLN A 116 10.59 -15.64 12.91
CA GLN A 116 10.06 -14.76 13.96
C GLN A 116 10.69 -13.36 13.93
N LEU A 117 11.98 -13.27 13.61
CA LEU A 117 12.65 -11.97 13.37
C LEU A 117 12.18 -11.29 12.08
N LEU A 118 11.72 -12.06 11.11
CA LEU A 118 11.12 -11.58 9.87
C LEU A 118 9.59 -11.44 9.96
N SER A 119 8.99 -11.64 11.15
CA SER A 119 7.55 -11.45 11.31
C SER A 119 7.15 -10.00 10.99
N THR A 120 5.98 -9.83 10.42
CA THR A 120 5.41 -8.53 10.04
C THR A 120 5.40 -7.54 11.20
N ALA A 121 5.18 -8.02 12.42
CA ALA A 121 5.20 -7.20 13.63
C ALA A 121 6.61 -6.66 13.93
N THR A 122 7.63 -7.50 13.85
CA THR A 122 9.03 -7.11 14.11
C THR A 122 9.54 -6.15 13.03
N ILE A 123 9.28 -6.46 11.75
CA ILE A 123 9.66 -5.59 10.63
C ILE A 123 8.98 -4.22 10.77
N SER A 124 7.68 -4.19 11.04
CA SER A 124 6.95 -2.93 11.20
C SER A 124 7.46 -2.10 12.39
N ALA A 125 7.82 -2.73 13.50
CA ALA A 125 8.39 -2.05 14.65
C ALA A 125 9.77 -1.44 14.35
N VAL A 126 10.66 -2.21 13.71
CA VAL A 126 12.00 -1.72 13.32
C VAL A 126 11.87 -0.57 12.32
N VAL A 127 11.02 -0.73 11.30
CA VAL A 127 10.77 0.32 10.31
C VAL A 127 10.18 1.57 10.94
N ALA A 128 9.28 1.43 11.94
CA ALA A 128 8.73 2.55 12.68
C ALA A 128 9.81 3.33 13.44
N ILE A 129 10.68 2.62 14.17
CA ILE A 129 11.78 3.25 14.93
C ILE A 129 12.71 4.02 14.01
N ILE A 130 13.15 3.42 12.90
CA ILE A 130 14.01 4.08 11.93
C ILE A 130 13.28 5.28 11.29
N GLY A 131 11.99 5.13 10.96
CA GLY A 131 11.16 6.20 10.40
C GLY A 131 11.05 7.41 11.33
N ILE A 132 10.84 7.18 12.64
CA ILE A 132 10.79 8.23 13.66
C ILE A 132 12.15 8.93 13.76
N ILE A 133 13.26 8.17 13.80
CA ILE A 133 14.61 8.73 13.85
C ILE A 133 14.84 9.65 12.64
N PHE A 134 14.51 9.21 11.43
CA PHE A 134 14.67 10.03 10.22
C PHE A 134 13.79 11.27 10.25
N LYS A 135 12.56 11.16 10.74
CA LYS A 135 11.61 12.27 10.81
C LYS A 135 12.03 13.33 11.84
N MET A 136 12.55 12.91 13.02
CA MET A 136 12.85 13.81 14.13
C MET A 136 14.29 14.36 14.08
N PHE A 137 15.27 13.53 13.77
CA PHE A 137 16.69 13.91 13.89
C PHE A 137 17.32 14.42 12.60
N VAL A 138 16.79 14.06 11.43
CA VAL A 138 17.38 14.48 10.16
C VAL A 138 16.75 15.77 9.65
N LYS A 139 17.57 16.79 9.44
CA LYS A 139 17.13 18.14 9.00
C LYS A 139 16.83 18.23 7.50
N LYS A 140 17.35 17.33 6.66
CA LYS A 140 17.15 17.36 5.21
C LYS A 140 15.74 16.89 4.84
N ALA A 141 15.02 17.65 4.00
CA ALA A 141 13.64 17.40 3.61
C ALA A 141 13.42 15.99 2.98
N ASN A 142 14.34 15.54 2.13
CA ASN A 142 14.23 14.23 1.49
C ASN A 142 14.23 13.07 2.50
N TYR A 143 15.07 13.11 3.52
CA TYR A 143 15.11 12.07 4.55
C TYR A 143 13.89 12.11 5.48
N LYS A 144 13.30 13.29 5.71
CA LYS A 144 12.02 13.41 6.43
C LYS A 144 10.89 12.74 5.66
N ASN A 145 10.85 12.90 4.33
CA ASN A 145 9.86 12.26 3.48
C ASN A 145 10.04 10.72 3.48
N VAL A 146 11.29 10.23 3.49
CA VAL A 146 11.57 8.79 3.66
C VAL A 146 11.10 8.32 5.05
N GLY A 147 11.31 9.11 6.09
CA GLY A 147 10.78 8.84 7.43
C GLY A 147 9.24 8.73 7.45
N ASP A 148 8.55 9.61 6.71
CA ASP A 148 7.09 9.56 6.57
C ASP A 148 6.63 8.29 5.84
N ILE A 149 7.35 7.84 4.81
CA ILE A 149 7.08 6.59 4.09
C ILE A 149 7.20 5.39 5.04
N MET A 150 8.32 5.32 5.78
CA MET A 150 8.57 4.22 6.71
C MET A 150 7.55 4.18 7.84
N LEU A 151 7.22 5.34 8.40
CA LEU A 151 6.22 5.46 9.46
C LEU A 151 4.82 5.10 8.93
N GLY A 152 4.46 5.58 7.73
CA GLY A 152 3.21 5.24 7.07
C GLY A 152 3.06 3.74 6.84
N PHE A 153 4.12 3.06 6.38
CA PHE A 153 4.14 1.61 6.23
C PHE A 153 3.92 0.88 7.57
N ALA A 154 4.61 1.31 8.62
CA ALA A 154 4.45 0.69 9.94
C ALA A 154 3.02 0.85 10.49
N ILE A 155 2.43 2.05 10.38
CA ILE A 155 1.05 2.33 10.81
C ILE A 155 0.05 1.49 10.00
N LEU A 156 0.26 1.38 8.68
CA LEU A 156 -0.56 0.56 7.80
C LEU A 156 -0.55 -0.91 8.22
N MET A 157 0.62 -1.46 8.55
CA MET A 157 0.77 -2.84 9.03
C MET A 157 0.07 -3.05 10.38
N VAL A 158 0.20 -2.12 11.32
CA VAL A 158 -0.52 -2.16 12.61
C VAL A 158 -2.03 -2.11 12.39
N GLY A 159 -2.52 -1.23 11.51
CA GLY A 159 -3.94 -1.15 11.16
C GLY A 159 -4.48 -2.47 10.61
N MET A 160 -3.72 -3.12 9.72
CA MET A 160 -4.08 -4.41 9.12
C MET A 160 -4.11 -5.53 10.18
N GLN A 161 -3.12 -5.60 11.07
CA GLN A 161 -3.09 -6.55 12.19
C GLN A 161 -4.27 -6.34 13.14
N THR A 162 -4.61 -5.08 13.44
CA THR A 162 -5.75 -4.73 14.29
C THR A 162 -7.06 -5.20 13.68
N MET A 163 -7.26 -5.00 12.37
CA MET A 163 -8.43 -5.51 11.65
C MET A 163 -8.49 -7.04 11.67
N SER A 164 -7.39 -7.72 11.37
CA SER A 164 -7.30 -9.18 11.39
C SER A 164 -7.61 -9.75 12.77
N GLY A 165 -7.07 -9.15 13.83
CA GLY A 165 -7.34 -9.54 15.20
C GLY A 165 -8.80 -9.33 15.63
N ALA A 166 -9.45 -8.29 15.11
CA ALA A 166 -10.87 -8.03 15.38
C ALA A 166 -11.81 -9.07 14.76
N VAL A 167 -11.45 -9.59 13.58
CA VAL A 167 -12.26 -10.58 12.83
C VAL A 167 -11.96 -12.03 13.26
N SER A 168 -10.79 -12.29 13.86
CA SER A 168 -10.39 -13.64 14.29
C SER A 168 -11.40 -14.37 15.17
N PRO A 169 -12.07 -13.74 16.15
CA PRO A 169 -13.12 -14.40 16.94
C PRO A 169 -14.36 -14.77 16.13
N LEU A 170 -14.66 -14.09 15.02
CA LEU A 170 -15.79 -14.38 14.14
C LEU A 170 -15.55 -15.62 13.29
N ASN A 171 -14.30 -15.92 12.94
CA ASN A 171 -13.95 -17.15 12.21
C ASN A 171 -14.29 -18.39 13.05
N CYS A 172 -14.08 -18.36 14.36
CA CYS A 172 -14.43 -19.44 15.27
C CYS A 172 -15.97 -19.71 15.28
N LEU A 173 -16.78 -18.66 15.22
CA LEU A 173 -18.24 -18.76 15.17
C LEU A 173 -18.77 -19.33 13.85
N LEU A 174 -18.08 -19.05 12.74
CA LEU A 174 -18.46 -19.59 11.42
C LEU A 174 -18.19 -21.10 11.31
N TYR A 175 -17.11 -21.59 11.94
CA TYR A 175 -16.78 -23.02 11.98
C TYR A 175 -17.59 -23.81 13.01
N THR A 176 -18.19 -23.16 14.00
CA THR A 176 -19.05 -23.82 15.01
C THR A 176 -20.53 -23.74 14.69
N SER A 177 -20.93 -23.01 13.64
CA SER A 177 -22.32 -23.05 13.14
C SER A 177 -22.54 -24.36 12.39
N PRO A 178 -23.46 -25.24 12.83
CA PRO A 178 -23.75 -26.48 12.13
C PRO A 178 -24.16 -26.15 10.68
N SER A 179 -23.48 -26.78 9.73
CA SER A 179 -23.87 -26.69 8.33
C SER A 179 -25.29 -27.16 8.16
N PRO A 180 -26.14 -26.53 7.34
CA PRO A 180 -27.47 -27.04 7.01
C PRO A 180 -27.45 -28.46 6.40
N ARG A 181 -26.25 -28.99 6.08
CA ARG A 181 -26.02 -30.33 5.54
C ARG A 181 -25.79 -31.41 6.61
N ASP A 182 -25.51 -31.02 7.87
CA ASP A 182 -25.22 -31.97 8.94
C ASP A 182 -26.53 -32.53 9.59
N GLY A 183 -27.67 -32.17 9.06
CA GLY A 183 -29.00 -32.62 9.49
C GLY A 183 -29.77 -33.49 8.49
N LEU A 184 -29.09 -34.08 7.48
CA LEU A 184 -29.72 -35.03 6.53
C LEU A 184 -29.08 -36.40 6.62
#